data_24125c97e4ade607732f4c6b2a5cfb24
#
_entry.id   24125c97e4ade607732f4c6b2a5cfb24
#
_cell.length_a   1.000
_cell.length_b   1.000
_cell.length_c   1.000
_cell.angle_alpha   90.00
_cell.angle_beta   90.00
_cell.angle_gamma   90.00
#
_symmetry.space_group_name_H-M   'P 1'
#
loop_
_entity.id
_entity.type
_entity.pdbx_description
1 polymer ?
#
loop_
_entity_poly.entity_id
_entity_poly.type
_entity_poly.pdbx_seq_one_letter_code
_entity_poly.pdbx_strand_id
1 'polypeptide(L)'
;TFLASATGKSVKDQNEAIVGQVQAMNVNNKTGIKYQQVMKDISEAGNATALTIGKFPGGMAKAAFNARKLGLTLAQVGRISENNFDFESSIANEMEAELLLGKDLQLDKLRLASMNGNQAEVAAEIARITKEAGDFNEMNVYQQQALAKAMGMTREELADSIVKEKALKALGVDKGKDMTTQLKTKIKTALAIKDEAEREKALAGIRAVSGGTELIRQQENKSLQEKAAKAQSDMTESMTKFATALDPI
;
A
#
# COMPACT_ATOMS: atom_id res chain seq x y z
N THR A 1 21.04 14.34 5.09
CA THR A 1 20.45 13.36 4.18
C THR A 1 20.73 13.76 2.73
N PHE A 2 20.92 12.79 1.85
CA PHE A 2 21.30 12.97 0.44
C PHE A 2 20.42 14.02 -0.31
N LEU A 3 19.10 14.01 -0.11
CA LEU A 3 18.19 14.96 -0.75
C LEU A 3 18.47 16.43 -0.36
N ALA A 4 18.85 16.69 0.88
CA ALA A 4 19.19 18.04 1.33
C ALA A 4 20.45 18.55 0.64
N SER A 5 21.48 17.72 0.52
CA SER A 5 22.73 18.07 -0.20
C SER A 5 22.53 18.20 -1.72
N ALA A 6 21.63 17.41 -2.31
CA ALA A 6 21.36 17.46 -3.75
C ALA A 6 20.51 18.65 -4.19
N THR A 7 19.65 19.21 -3.32
CA THR A 7 18.72 20.29 -3.68
C THR A 7 19.04 21.64 -3.03
N GLY A 8 19.99 21.68 -2.09
CA GLY A 8 20.32 22.90 -1.32
C GLY A 8 19.20 23.37 -0.37
N LYS A 9 18.12 22.61 -0.20
CA LYS A 9 17.00 22.93 0.69
C LYS A 9 17.19 22.26 2.04
N SER A 10 16.66 22.87 3.10
CA SER A 10 16.70 22.26 4.43
C SER A 10 15.92 20.94 4.46
N VAL A 11 16.32 20.01 5.33
CA VAL A 11 15.59 18.72 5.52
C VAL A 11 14.12 18.96 5.91
N LYS A 12 13.88 20.03 6.69
CA LYS A 12 12.54 20.41 7.13
C LYS A 12 11.67 20.83 5.95
N ASP A 13 12.16 21.74 5.11
CA ASP A 13 11.42 22.27 3.95
C ASP A 13 11.10 21.15 2.95
N GLN A 14 12.03 20.21 2.78
CA GLN A 14 11.82 19.05 1.92
C GLN A 14 10.75 18.10 2.47
N ASN A 15 10.77 17.82 3.78
CA ASN A 15 9.76 16.99 4.42
C ASN A 15 8.37 17.63 4.30
N GLU A 16 8.25 18.93 4.55
CA GLU A 16 6.99 19.66 4.38
C GLU A 16 6.49 19.63 2.94
N ALA A 17 7.38 19.80 1.96
CA ALA A 17 7.04 19.71 0.54
C ALA A 17 6.56 18.30 0.16
N ILE A 18 7.21 17.23 0.63
CA ILE A 18 6.81 15.84 0.37
C ILE A 18 5.45 15.55 1.03
N VAL A 19 5.23 15.99 2.27
CA VAL A 19 3.93 15.85 2.96
C VAL A 19 2.82 16.51 2.14
N GLY A 20 3.02 17.76 1.70
CA GLY A 20 2.05 18.48 0.86
C GLY A 20 1.77 17.76 -0.47
N GLN A 21 2.81 17.25 -1.13
CA GLN A 21 2.66 16.48 -2.37
C GLN A 21 1.87 15.19 -2.15
N VAL A 22 2.20 14.42 -1.10
CA VAL A 22 1.48 13.16 -0.78
C VAL A 22 0.02 13.43 -0.45
N GLN A 23 -0.28 14.49 0.29
CA GLN A 23 -1.65 14.90 0.59
C GLN A 23 -2.43 15.25 -0.70
N ALA A 24 -1.84 16.06 -1.58
CA ALA A 24 -2.45 16.43 -2.86
C ALA A 24 -2.71 15.19 -3.74
N MET A 25 -1.72 14.28 -3.81
CA MET A 25 -1.86 13.04 -4.57
C MET A 25 -2.93 12.10 -3.97
N ASN A 26 -3.03 12.02 -2.65
CA ASN A 26 -4.10 11.24 -1.98
C ASN A 26 -5.49 11.79 -2.35
N VAL A 27 -5.67 13.10 -2.31
CA VAL A 27 -6.94 13.74 -2.69
C VAL A 27 -7.28 13.44 -4.16
N ASN A 28 -6.32 13.63 -5.06
CA ASN A 28 -6.53 13.46 -6.50
C ASN A 28 -6.81 12.00 -6.89
N ASN A 29 -6.14 11.05 -6.23
CA ASN A 29 -6.27 9.61 -6.53
C ASN A 29 -7.27 8.89 -5.62
N LYS A 30 -7.90 9.56 -4.67
CA LYS A 30 -8.80 8.97 -3.67
C LYS A 30 -8.14 7.82 -2.90
N THR A 31 -6.90 8.03 -2.48
CA THR A 31 -6.09 7.04 -1.74
C THR A 31 -5.75 7.57 -0.34
N GLY A 32 -5.31 6.68 0.54
CA GLY A 32 -4.91 7.02 1.90
C GLY A 32 -3.47 6.58 2.20
N ILE A 33 -2.57 6.77 1.24
CA ILE A 33 -1.17 6.40 1.38
C ILE A 33 -0.52 7.28 2.45
N LYS A 34 0.09 6.65 3.47
CA LYS A 34 0.76 7.37 4.55
C LYS A 34 2.04 8.01 4.07
N TYR A 35 2.24 9.29 4.38
CA TYR A 35 3.46 10.00 4.02
C TYR A 35 4.71 9.34 4.63
N GLN A 36 4.60 8.72 5.82
CA GLN A 36 5.70 7.99 6.46
C GLN A 36 6.21 6.82 5.61
N GLN A 37 5.30 6.12 4.89
CA GLN A 37 5.67 5.03 3.99
C GLN A 37 6.40 5.57 2.75
N VAL A 38 5.92 6.69 2.20
CA VAL A 38 6.58 7.39 1.10
C VAL A 38 7.97 7.89 1.52
N MET A 39 8.07 8.50 2.72
CA MET A 39 9.35 8.94 3.28
C MET A 39 10.32 7.79 3.51
N LYS A 40 9.83 6.67 4.02
CA LYS A 40 10.63 5.46 4.19
C LYS A 40 11.20 4.97 2.86
N ASP A 41 10.36 4.84 1.83
CA ASP A 41 10.81 4.43 0.50
C ASP A 41 11.86 5.39 -0.08
N ILE A 42 11.66 6.69 0.09
CA ILE A 42 12.62 7.71 -0.35
C ILE A 42 13.96 7.58 0.41
N SER A 43 13.90 7.30 1.71
CA SER A 43 15.11 7.14 2.53
C SER A 43 15.89 5.86 2.23
N GLU A 44 15.20 4.81 1.78
CA GLU A 44 15.78 3.52 1.40
C GLU A 44 16.21 3.46 -0.07
N ALA A 45 15.85 4.47 -0.88
CA ALA A 45 16.29 4.55 -2.26
C ALA A 45 17.79 4.79 -2.37
N GLY A 46 18.47 4.02 -3.20
CA GLY A 46 19.90 4.19 -3.49
C GLY A 46 20.19 5.55 -4.16
N ASN A 47 21.43 6.03 -4.01
CA ASN A 47 21.86 7.31 -4.57
C ASN A 47 21.66 7.40 -6.09
N ALA A 48 21.93 6.32 -6.85
CA ALA A 48 21.72 6.29 -8.29
C ALA A 48 20.24 6.50 -8.65
N THR A 49 19.35 5.79 -7.95
CA THR A 49 17.89 5.93 -8.08
C THR A 49 17.44 7.35 -7.76
N ALA A 50 17.94 7.92 -6.66
CA ALA A 50 17.60 9.28 -6.24
C ALA A 50 18.03 10.34 -7.26
N LEU A 51 19.24 10.22 -7.81
CA LEU A 51 19.75 11.11 -8.86
C LEU A 51 18.93 11.01 -10.16
N THR A 52 18.54 9.80 -10.54
CA THR A 52 17.78 9.56 -11.76
C THR A 52 16.35 10.09 -11.63
N ILE A 53 15.67 9.76 -10.53
CA ILE A 53 14.28 10.18 -10.29
C ILE A 53 14.19 11.68 -10.01
N GLY A 54 15.20 12.28 -9.40
CA GLY A 54 15.24 13.71 -9.07
C GLY A 54 15.14 14.63 -10.29
N LYS A 55 15.39 14.13 -11.48
CA LYS A 55 15.24 14.88 -12.75
C LYS A 55 13.77 15.16 -13.13
N PHE A 56 12.82 14.41 -12.57
CA PHE A 56 11.41 14.51 -12.95
C PHE A 56 10.62 15.39 -11.96
N PRO A 57 9.61 16.15 -12.44
CA PRO A 57 8.75 16.95 -11.57
C PRO A 57 8.04 16.11 -10.51
N GLY A 58 8.16 16.53 -9.24
CA GLY A 58 7.64 15.75 -8.11
C GLY A 58 8.43 14.47 -7.79
N GLY A 59 9.40 14.13 -8.62
CA GLY A 59 10.42 13.13 -8.52
C GLY A 59 10.17 11.98 -7.55
N MET A 60 10.95 11.94 -6.49
CA MET A 60 10.94 10.85 -5.50
C MET A 60 9.58 10.65 -4.83
N ALA A 61 8.86 11.74 -4.47
CA ALA A 61 7.57 11.64 -3.80
C ALA A 61 6.51 11.02 -4.72
N LYS A 62 6.48 11.42 -5.99
CA LYS A 62 5.56 10.89 -6.99
C LYS A 62 5.86 9.43 -7.31
N ALA A 63 7.14 9.07 -7.47
CA ALA A 63 7.57 7.71 -7.74
C ALA A 63 7.21 6.77 -6.57
N ALA A 64 7.56 7.14 -5.33
CA ALA A 64 7.23 6.35 -4.15
C ALA A 64 5.71 6.25 -3.90
N PHE A 65 4.98 7.34 -4.15
CA PHE A 65 3.52 7.33 -4.04
C PHE A 65 2.87 6.37 -5.06
N ASN A 66 3.28 6.44 -6.34
CA ASN A 66 2.75 5.56 -7.38
C ASN A 66 3.10 4.09 -7.11
N ALA A 67 4.32 3.80 -6.64
CA ALA A 67 4.68 2.46 -6.19
C ALA A 67 3.75 1.98 -5.08
N ARG A 68 3.54 2.77 -4.03
CA ARG A 68 2.65 2.43 -2.92
C ARG A 68 1.20 2.25 -3.31
N LYS A 69 0.72 3.00 -4.29
CA LYS A 69 -0.63 2.84 -4.87
C LYS A 69 -0.84 1.44 -5.45
N LEU A 70 0.21 0.83 -5.99
CA LEU A 70 0.23 -0.54 -6.49
C LEU A 70 0.56 -1.59 -5.41
N GLY A 71 0.74 -1.19 -4.16
CA GLY A 71 1.20 -2.11 -3.11
C GLY A 71 2.68 -2.48 -3.18
N LEU A 72 3.46 -1.80 -4.03
CA LEU A 72 4.90 -1.98 -4.19
C LEU A 72 5.70 -0.95 -3.37
N THR A 73 6.98 -1.20 -3.19
CA THR A 73 7.96 -0.21 -2.71
C THR A 73 8.66 0.46 -3.89
N LEU A 74 9.26 1.62 -3.66
CA LEU A 74 10.07 2.28 -4.69
C LEU A 74 11.26 1.41 -5.14
N ALA A 75 11.88 0.67 -4.20
CA ALA A 75 12.97 -0.27 -4.51
C ALA A 75 12.50 -1.42 -5.42
N GLN A 76 11.29 -1.95 -5.21
CA GLN A 76 10.73 -2.97 -6.10
C GLN A 76 10.48 -2.43 -7.51
N VAL A 77 9.94 -1.20 -7.63
CA VAL A 77 9.76 -0.56 -8.94
C VAL A 77 11.11 -0.31 -9.63
N GLY A 78 12.15 0.06 -8.87
CA GLY A 78 13.52 0.18 -9.38
C GLY A 78 14.04 -1.12 -9.99
N ARG A 79 13.91 -2.23 -9.26
CA ARG A 79 14.32 -3.55 -9.73
C ARG A 79 13.51 -4.02 -10.95
N ILE A 80 12.21 -3.77 -10.96
CA ILE A 80 11.35 -4.05 -12.13
C ILE A 80 11.85 -3.26 -13.35
N SER A 81 12.21 -1.99 -13.15
CA SER A 81 12.79 -1.16 -14.21
C SER A 81 14.09 -1.74 -14.74
N GLU A 82 15.00 -2.19 -13.87
CA GLU A 82 16.27 -2.82 -14.24
C GLU A 82 16.05 -4.13 -15.02
N ASN A 83 15.07 -4.96 -14.63
CA ASN A 83 14.73 -6.19 -15.34
C ASN A 83 14.22 -5.94 -16.77
N ASN A 84 13.75 -4.74 -17.08
CA ASN A 84 13.32 -4.35 -18.42
C ASN A 84 14.43 -3.72 -19.28
N PHE A 85 15.69 -3.68 -18.81
CA PHE A 85 16.83 -3.19 -19.61
C PHE A 85 17.35 -4.21 -20.62
N ASP A 86 17.11 -5.49 -20.38
CA ASP A 86 17.35 -6.52 -21.37
C ASP A 86 16.19 -6.56 -22.36
N PHE A 87 16.33 -5.79 -23.46
CA PHE A 87 15.28 -5.64 -24.46
C PHE A 87 14.93 -6.94 -25.17
N GLU A 88 15.92 -7.80 -25.44
CA GLU A 88 15.69 -9.08 -26.11
C GLU A 88 14.80 -9.98 -25.23
N SER A 89 15.16 -10.16 -23.98
CA SER A 89 14.36 -10.92 -23.02
C SER A 89 13.00 -10.28 -22.76
N SER A 90 12.94 -8.94 -22.66
CA SER A 90 11.69 -8.22 -22.41
C SER A 90 10.70 -8.39 -23.57
N ILE A 91 11.14 -8.29 -24.82
CA ILE A 91 10.30 -8.48 -26.00
C ILE A 91 9.84 -9.95 -26.11
N ALA A 92 10.74 -10.90 -25.89
CA ALA A 92 10.39 -12.32 -25.91
C ALA A 92 9.33 -12.66 -24.84
N ASN A 93 9.46 -12.11 -23.63
CA ASN A 93 8.51 -12.30 -22.55
C ASN A 93 7.14 -11.63 -22.83
N GLU A 94 7.13 -10.47 -23.51
CA GLU A 94 5.91 -9.81 -23.96
C GLU A 94 5.16 -10.69 -24.96
N MET A 95 5.86 -11.17 -26.01
CA MET A 95 5.26 -12.04 -27.02
C MET A 95 4.69 -13.33 -26.41
N GLU A 96 5.41 -13.95 -25.45
CA GLU A 96 4.92 -15.12 -24.71
C GLU A 96 3.63 -14.79 -23.95
N ALA A 97 3.60 -13.68 -23.22
CA ALA A 97 2.44 -13.26 -22.43
C ALA A 97 1.25 -12.93 -23.34
N GLU A 98 1.46 -12.20 -24.43
CA GLU A 98 0.42 -11.83 -25.39
C GLU A 98 -0.17 -13.07 -26.07
N LEU A 99 0.66 -14.03 -26.46
CA LEU A 99 0.19 -15.30 -27.02
C LEU A 99 -0.68 -16.09 -26.05
N LEU A 100 -0.26 -16.18 -24.78
CA LEU A 100 -0.97 -16.93 -23.75
C LEU A 100 -2.26 -16.25 -23.29
N LEU A 101 -2.29 -14.92 -23.28
CA LEU A 101 -3.44 -14.12 -22.84
C LEU A 101 -4.41 -13.82 -24.00
N GLY A 102 -3.95 -13.91 -25.26
CA GLY A 102 -4.71 -13.48 -26.43
C GLY A 102 -4.94 -11.98 -26.47
N LYS A 103 -4.02 -11.17 -25.93
CA LYS A 103 -4.12 -9.71 -25.78
C LYS A 103 -2.81 -9.03 -26.12
N ASP A 104 -2.91 -7.86 -26.72
CA ASP A 104 -1.78 -6.94 -26.94
C ASP A 104 -1.55 -6.13 -25.65
N LEU A 105 -0.37 -6.24 -25.07
CA LEU A 105 -0.03 -5.61 -23.79
C LEU A 105 0.69 -4.27 -23.95
N GLN A 106 1.32 -4.01 -25.10
CA GLN A 106 2.01 -2.76 -25.46
C GLN A 106 3.02 -2.32 -24.39
N LEU A 107 4.05 -3.15 -24.15
CA LEU A 107 5.07 -2.90 -23.13
C LEU A 107 6.14 -1.86 -23.52
N ASP A 108 6.08 -1.29 -24.72
CA ASP A 108 7.04 -0.28 -25.20
C ASP A 108 7.15 0.92 -24.25
N LYS A 109 6.01 1.37 -23.70
CA LYS A 109 6.00 2.50 -22.75
C LYS A 109 6.66 2.13 -21.44
N LEU A 110 6.46 0.89 -20.95
CA LEU A 110 7.15 0.39 -19.77
C LEU A 110 8.66 0.36 -19.97
N ARG A 111 9.11 -0.16 -21.11
CA ARG A 111 10.54 -0.18 -21.49
C ARG A 111 11.12 1.23 -21.61
N LEU A 112 10.41 2.14 -22.28
CA LEU A 112 10.84 3.53 -22.41
C LEU A 112 10.91 4.24 -21.04
N ALA A 113 9.92 4.06 -20.18
CA ALA A 113 9.92 4.62 -18.83
C ALA A 113 11.07 4.07 -17.99
N SER A 114 11.37 2.76 -18.13
CA SER A 114 12.49 2.09 -17.48
C SER A 114 13.83 2.67 -17.94
N MET A 115 14.03 2.78 -19.27
CA MET A 115 15.24 3.39 -19.86
C MET A 115 15.51 4.81 -19.36
N ASN A 116 14.45 5.61 -19.28
CA ASN A 116 14.55 6.98 -18.79
C ASN A 116 14.72 7.08 -17.28
N GLY A 117 14.57 5.98 -16.53
CA GLY A 117 14.57 5.94 -15.07
C GLY A 117 13.37 6.65 -14.45
N ASN A 118 12.27 6.79 -15.21
CA ASN A 118 11.05 7.42 -14.73
C ASN A 118 10.19 6.42 -13.92
N GLN A 119 10.61 6.16 -12.68
CA GLN A 119 9.97 5.19 -11.78
C GLN A 119 8.47 5.46 -11.55
N ALA A 120 8.06 6.73 -11.61
CA ALA A 120 6.65 7.10 -11.47
C ALA A 120 5.81 6.62 -12.65
N GLU A 121 6.39 6.63 -13.85
CA GLU A 121 5.76 6.15 -15.07
C GLU A 121 5.84 4.63 -15.19
N VAL A 122 6.96 4.02 -14.79
CA VAL A 122 7.08 2.55 -14.64
C VAL A 122 5.94 2.02 -13.79
N ALA A 123 5.70 2.59 -12.61
CA ALA A 123 4.58 2.19 -11.77
C ALA A 123 3.21 2.43 -12.44
N ALA A 124 3.03 3.52 -13.18
CA ALA A 124 1.78 3.79 -13.90
C ALA A 124 1.53 2.76 -15.02
N GLU A 125 2.57 2.40 -15.76
CA GLU A 125 2.48 1.39 -16.83
C GLU A 125 2.20 -0.02 -16.27
N ILE A 126 2.81 -0.42 -15.15
CA ILE A 126 2.46 -1.66 -14.44
C ILE A 126 0.95 -1.70 -14.11
N ALA A 127 0.40 -0.59 -13.60
CA ALA A 127 -1.03 -0.51 -13.30
C ALA A 127 -1.89 -0.65 -14.56
N ARG A 128 -1.50 -0.02 -15.69
CA ARG A 128 -2.20 -0.11 -16.97
C ARG A 128 -2.19 -1.55 -17.48
N ILE A 129 -1.02 -2.16 -17.59
CA ILE A 129 -0.84 -3.51 -18.10
C ILE A 129 -1.63 -4.52 -17.26
N THR A 130 -1.55 -4.45 -15.93
CA THR A 130 -2.30 -5.32 -15.02
C THR A 130 -3.81 -5.21 -15.26
N LYS A 131 -4.31 -3.99 -15.48
CA LYS A 131 -5.74 -3.75 -15.77
C LYS A 131 -6.16 -4.29 -17.14
N GLU A 132 -5.35 -4.08 -18.18
CA GLU A 132 -5.62 -4.50 -19.56
C GLU A 132 -5.50 -6.02 -19.74
N ALA A 133 -4.58 -6.65 -19.02
CA ALA A 133 -4.42 -8.10 -19.00
C ALA A 133 -5.69 -8.82 -18.50
N GLY A 134 -6.47 -8.20 -17.60
CA GLY A 134 -7.73 -8.76 -17.08
C GLY A 134 -7.63 -9.27 -15.64
N ASP A 135 -8.61 -10.09 -15.21
CA ASP A 135 -8.59 -10.59 -13.83
C ASP A 135 -7.55 -11.69 -13.64
N PHE A 136 -6.52 -11.40 -12.87
CA PHE A 136 -5.43 -12.30 -12.54
C PHE A 136 -5.92 -13.61 -11.90
N ASN A 137 -7.05 -13.60 -11.17
CA ASN A 137 -7.59 -14.81 -10.53
C ASN A 137 -8.23 -15.76 -11.54
N GLU A 138 -8.64 -15.29 -12.72
CA GLU A 138 -9.22 -16.11 -13.79
C GLU A 138 -8.13 -16.70 -14.69
N MET A 139 -6.89 -16.23 -14.58
CA MET A 139 -5.74 -16.71 -15.33
C MET A 139 -5.24 -18.05 -14.76
N ASN A 140 -4.84 -18.96 -15.62
CA ASN A 140 -4.09 -20.14 -15.19
C ASN A 140 -2.65 -19.76 -14.77
N VAL A 141 -1.94 -20.69 -14.11
CA VAL A 141 -0.60 -20.45 -13.57
C VAL A 141 0.41 -19.99 -14.63
N TYR A 142 0.34 -20.54 -15.84
CA TYR A 142 1.25 -20.15 -16.92
C TYR A 142 0.98 -18.73 -17.41
N GLN A 143 -0.27 -18.35 -17.55
CA GLN A 143 -0.67 -16.98 -17.90
C GLN A 143 -0.24 -15.97 -16.82
N GLN A 144 -0.45 -16.30 -15.54
CA GLN A 144 0.00 -15.47 -14.42
C GLN A 144 1.52 -15.27 -14.42
N GLN A 145 2.26 -16.36 -14.66
CA GLN A 145 3.72 -16.31 -14.70
C GLN A 145 4.23 -15.52 -15.89
N ALA A 146 3.67 -15.73 -17.09
CA ALA A 146 4.06 -15.02 -18.30
C ALA A 146 3.78 -13.52 -18.18
N LEU A 147 2.60 -13.13 -17.66
CA LEU A 147 2.25 -11.72 -17.41
C LEU A 147 3.23 -11.05 -16.43
N ALA A 148 3.52 -11.70 -15.31
CA ALA A 148 4.45 -11.17 -14.31
C ALA A 148 5.86 -11.00 -14.93
N LYS A 149 6.34 -12.03 -15.63
CA LYS A 149 7.66 -12.04 -16.28
C LYS A 149 7.78 -10.95 -17.36
N ALA A 150 6.73 -10.73 -18.15
CA ALA A 150 6.69 -9.68 -19.16
C ALA A 150 6.84 -8.29 -18.54
N MET A 151 6.29 -8.07 -17.34
CA MET A 151 6.45 -6.83 -16.57
C MET A 151 7.77 -6.75 -15.78
N GLY A 152 8.62 -7.77 -15.80
CA GLY A 152 9.87 -7.81 -15.02
C GLY A 152 9.65 -8.13 -13.53
N MET A 153 8.55 -8.82 -13.19
CA MET A 153 8.15 -9.20 -11.84
C MET A 153 8.15 -10.72 -11.67
N THR A 154 8.17 -11.18 -10.42
CA THR A 154 7.77 -12.56 -10.11
C THR A 154 6.24 -12.66 -10.03
N ARG A 155 5.70 -13.87 -10.21
CA ARG A 155 4.25 -14.12 -10.08
C ARG A 155 3.74 -13.73 -8.68
N GLU A 156 4.51 -14.04 -7.64
CA GLU A 156 4.19 -13.72 -6.25
C GLU A 156 4.14 -12.21 -6.01
N GLU A 157 5.08 -11.45 -6.57
CA GLU A 157 5.09 -9.99 -6.47
C GLU A 157 3.87 -9.35 -7.15
N LEU A 158 3.49 -9.87 -8.32
CA LEU A 158 2.30 -9.39 -9.02
C LEU A 158 1.03 -9.74 -8.24
N ALA A 159 0.91 -10.98 -7.74
CA ALA A 159 -0.21 -11.40 -6.90
C ALA A 159 -0.34 -10.54 -5.63
N ASP A 160 0.76 -10.34 -4.91
CA ASP A 160 0.81 -9.47 -3.72
C ASP A 160 0.40 -8.04 -4.02
N SER A 161 0.86 -7.49 -5.14
CA SER A 161 0.52 -6.15 -5.62
C SER A 161 -1.00 -6.03 -5.84
N ILE A 162 -1.59 -6.99 -6.54
CA ILE A 162 -3.03 -7.01 -6.83
C ILE A 162 -3.86 -7.14 -5.55
N VAL A 163 -3.46 -8.03 -4.62
CA VAL A 163 -4.14 -8.20 -3.33
C VAL A 163 -4.11 -6.90 -2.53
N LYS A 164 -2.95 -6.24 -2.45
CA LYS A 164 -2.80 -4.97 -1.74
C LYS A 164 -3.59 -3.85 -2.40
N GLU A 165 -3.59 -3.75 -3.74
CA GLU A 165 -4.40 -2.77 -4.47
C GLU A 165 -5.90 -2.99 -4.26
N LYS A 166 -6.39 -4.25 -4.38
CA LYS A 166 -7.79 -4.60 -4.09
C LYS A 166 -8.16 -4.27 -2.65
N ALA A 167 -7.27 -4.55 -1.68
CA ALA A 167 -7.48 -4.21 -0.27
C ALA A 167 -7.57 -2.69 -0.04
N LEU A 168 -6.70 -1.90 -0.67
CA LEU A 168 -6.76 -0.43 -0.61
C LEU A 168 -8.06 0.12 -1.19
N LYS A 169 -8.52 -0.43 -2.32
CA LYS A 169 -9.81 -0.06 -2.93
C LYS A 169 -11.02 -0.47 -2.08
N ALA A 170 -11.00 -1.69 -1.54
CA ALA A 170 -12.08 -2.21 -0.69
C ALA A 170 -12.23 -1.44 0.62
N LEU A 171 -11.14 -0.86 1.13
CA LEU A 171 -11.17 0.01 2.30
C LEU A 171 -11.93 1.31 2.08
N GLY A 172 -12.29 1.65 0.84
CA GLY A 172 -13.12 2.81 0.47
C GLY A 172 -12.67 4.06 1.21
N VAL A 173 -11.53 4.63 0.79
CA VAL A 173 -11.00 5.83 1.42
C VAL A 173 -11.84 7.04 1.03
N ASP A 174 -12.64 7.55 1.97
CA ASP A 174 -13.38 8.79 1.78
C ASP A 174 -12.43 9.97 1.66
N LYS A 175 -12.78 10.90 0.77
CA LYS A 175 -12.02 12.15 0.57
C LYS A 175 -11.92 12.91 1.90
N GLY A 176 -10.70 13.15 2.36
CA GLY A 176 -10.42 14.08 3.46
C GLY A 176 -10.34 13.51 4.87
N LYS A 177 -10.51 12.21 5.07
CA LYS A 177 -10.32 11.58 6.39
C LYS A 177 -8.99 10.82 6.43
N ASP A 178 -8.28 10.93 7.57
CA ASP A 178 -7.07 10.17 7.82
C ASP A 178 -7.34 8.65 7.71
N MET A 179 -6.58 7.96 6.86
CA MET A 179 -6.70 6.52 6.63
C MET A 179 -6.56 5.71 7.92
N THR A 180 -5.73 6.18 8.86
CA THR A 180 -5.57 5.52 10.16
C THR A 180 -6.87 5.54 10.96
N THR A 181 -7.59 6.66 10.93
CA THR A 181 -8.88 6.81 11.61
C THR A 181 -9.94 5.94 10.96
N GLN A 182 -9.98 5.87 9.63
CA GLN A 182 -10.93 5.01 8.92
C GLN A 182 -10.64 3.53 9.15
N LEU A 183 -9.37 3.12 9.12
CA LEU A 183 -8.96 1.75 9.46
C LEU A 183 -9.32 1.40 10.90
N LYS A 184 -9.05 2.27 11.86
CA LYS A 184 -9.45 2.06 13.27
C LYS A 184 -10.95 1.87 13.42
N THR A 185 -11.76 2.66 12.71
CA THR A 185 -13.22 2.53 12.71
C THR A 185 -13.66 1.19 12.12
N LYS A 186 -13.11 0.80 10.95
CA LYS A 186 -13.41 -0.49 10.31
C LYS A 186 -12.96 -1.69 11.17
N ILE A 187 -11.78 -1.60 11.81
CA ILE A 187 -11.32 -2.62 12.75
C ILE A 187 -12.29 -2.72 13.92
N LYS A 188 -12.70 -1.61 14.51
CA LYS A 188 -13.66 -1.61 15.63
C LYS A 188 -14.99 -2.25 15.23
N THR A 189 -15.49 -1.95 14.02
CA THR A 189 -16.71 -2.58 13.49
C THR A 189 -16.49 -4.08 13.24
N ALA A 190 -15.38 -4.48 12.65
CA ALA A 190 -15.05 -5.88 12.40
C ALA A 190 -14.92 -6.68 13.71
N LEU A 191 -14.24 -6.12 14.72
CA LEU A 191 -14.10 -6.76 16.05
C LEU A 191 -15.44 -6.89 16.80
N ALA A 192 -16.47 -6.13 16.43
CA ALA A 192 -17.82 -6.26 17.00
C ALA A 192 -18.64 -7.39 16.35
N ILE A 193 -18.19 -7.97 15.25
CA ILE A 193 -18.86 -9.11 14.60
C ILE A 193 -18.72 -10.33 15.50
N LYS A 194 -19.85 -10.96 15.84
CA LYS A 194 -19.88 -12.14 16.72
C LYS A 194 -19.42 -13.41 15.99
N ASP A 195 -19.77 -13.54 14.70
CA ASP A 195 -19.34 -14.67 13.88
C ASP A 195 -17.86 -14.56 13.57
N GLU A 196 -17.12 -15.62 13.87
CA GLU A 196 -15.65 -15.63 13.75
C GLU A 196 -15.19 -15.63 12.29
N ALA A 197 -15.89 -16.36 11.42
CA ALA A 197 -15.55 -16.46 10.01
C ALA A 197 -15.80 -15.12 9.28
N GLU A 198 -16.92 -14.46 9.58
CA GLU A 198 -17.23 -13.14 9.05
C GLU A 198 -16.26 -12.07 9.58
N ARG A 199 -15.90 -12.14 10.87
CA ARG A 199 -14.92 -11.26 11.49
C ARG A 199 -13.54 -11.39 10.82
N GLU A 200 -13.05 -12.62 10.64
CA GLU A 200 -11.78 -12.89 9.98
C GLU A 200 -11.79 -12.39 8.51
N LYS A 201 -12.87 -12.61 7.79
CA LYS A 201 -13.04 -12.08 6.43
C LYS A 201 -12.99 -10.55 6.39
N ALA A 202 -13.63 -9.89 7.34
CA ALA A 202 -13.60 -8.41 7.45
C ALA A 202 -12.19 -7.89 7.80
N LEU A 203 -11.41 -8.61 8.62
CA LEU A 203 -10.06 -8.22 9.03
C LEU A 203 -8.99 -8.57 7.97
N ALA A 204 -9.23 -9.57 7.13
CA ALA A 204 -8.26 -10.04 6.12
C ALA A 204 -7.80 -8.92 5.18
N GLY A 205 -8.75 -8.11 4.67
CA GLY A 205 -8.43 -6.96 3.83
C GLY A 205 -7.57 -5.90 4.55
N ILE A 206 -7.78 -5.72 5.86
CA ILE A 206 -7.02 -4.76 6.67
C ILE A 206 -5.61 -5.30 6.96
N ARG A 207 -5.44 -6.60 7.18
CA ARG A 207 -4.12 -7.24 7.35
C ARG A 207 -3.24 -7.10 6.12
N ALA A 208 -3.83 -7.11 4.92
CA ALA A 208 -3.10 -6.93 3.67
C ALA A 208 -2.52 -5.51 3.49
N VAL A 209 -2.96 -4.54 4.29
CA VAL A 209 -2.44 -3.16 4.24
C VAL A 209 -1.24 -3.03 5.17
N SER A 210 -0.19 -2.34 4.71
CA SER A 210 1.00 -2.08 5.52
C SER A 210 0.63 -1.40 6.86
N GLY A 211 1.03 -2.02 7.96
CA GLY A 211 0.66 -1.60 9.32
C GLY A 211 -0.75 -2.01 9.77
N GLY A 212 -1.55 -2.69 8.92
CA GLY A 212 -2.90 -3.14 9.26
C GLY A 212 -2.91 -4.13 10.42
N THR A 213 -2.01 -5.10 10.43
CA THR A 213 -1.87 -6.07 11.54
C THR A 213 -1.58 -5.38 12.87
N GLU A 214 -0.67 -4.40 12.88
CA GLU A 214 -0.35 -3.64 14.10
C GLU A 214 -1.53 -2.79 14.58
N LEU A 215 -2.27 -2.19 13.66
CA LEU A 215 -3.49 -1.45 14.01
C LEU A 215 -4.58 -2.36 14.57
N ILE A 216 -4.74 -3.57 14.04
CA ILE A 216 -5.67 -4.57 14.59
C ILE A 216 -5.27 -4.90 16.02
N ARG A 217 -4.00 -5.25 16.25
CA ARG A 217 -3.47 -5.58 17.59
C ARG A 217 -3.68 -4.42 18.59
N GLN A 218 -3.45 -3.18 18.17
CA GLN A 218 -3.68 -2.00 19.01
C GLN A 218 -5.15 -1.82 19.38
N GLN A 219 -6.08 -2.07 18.45
CA GLN A 219 -7.51 -1.96 18.70
C GLN A 219 -8.03 -3.12 19.56
N GLU A 220 -7.52 -4.33 19.39
CA GLU A 220 -7.82 -5.48 20.26
C GLU A 220 -7.40 -5.21 21.70
N ASN A 221 -6.15 -4.75 21.91
CA ASN A 221 -5.67 -4.40 23.24
C ASN A 221 -6.50 -3.29 23.89
N LYS A 222 -6.88 -2.25 23.11
CA LYS A 222 -7.74 -1.18 23.61
C LYS A 222 -9.12 -1.70 23.99
N SER A 223 -9.71 -2.56 23.17
CA SER A 223 -11.02 -3.19 23.47
C SER A 223 -10.95 -4.05 24.74
N LEU A 224 -9.86 -4.78 24.97
CA LEU A 224 -9.65 -5.57 26.18
C LEU A 224 -9.52 -4.66 27.41
N GLN A 225 -8.76 -3.55 27.31
CA GLN A 225 -8.63 -2.56 28.39
C GLN A 225 -9.97 -1.90 28.72
N GLU A 226 -10.77 -1.51 27.71
CA GLU A 226 -12.10 -0.94 27.91
C GLU A 226 -13.05 -1.93 28.59
N LYS A 227 -13.01 -3.22 28.20
CA LYS A 227 -13.80 -4.28 28.86
C LYS A 227 -13.36 -4.51 30.29
N ALA A 228 -12.07 -4.54 30.58
CA ALA A 228 -11.51 -4.69 31.91
C ALA A 228 -11.90 -3.51 32.83
N ALA A 229 -11.79 -2.27 32.34
CA ALA A 229 -12.17 -1.07 33.06
C ALA A 229 -13.68 -1.06 33.37
N LYS A 230 -14.52 -1.48 32.42
CA LYS A 230 -15.98 -1.60 32.64
C LYS A 230 -16.29 -2.65 33.70
N ALA A 231 -15.68 -3.84 33.61
CA ALA A 231 -15.88 -4.91 34.60
C ALA A 231 -15.45 -4.46 36.01
N GLN A 232 -14.35 -3.69 36.11
CA GLN A 232 -13.92 -3.12 37.39
C GLN A 232 -14.91 -2.07 37.93
N SER A 233 -15.44 -1.21 37.05
CA SER A 233 -16.50 -0.24 37.42
C SER A 233 -17.77 -0.94 37.90
N ASP A 234 -18.23 -1.96 37.16
CA ASP A 234 -19.44 -2.72 37.50
C ASP A 234 -19.25 -3.47 38.84
N MET A 235 -18.04 -4.00 39.09
CA MET A 235 -17.69 -4.64 40.36
C MET A 235 -17.68 -3.62 41.52
N THR A 236 -17.11 -2.45 41.32
CA THR A 236 -17.07 -1.37 42.32
C THR A 236 -18.50 -0.91 42.65
N GLU A 237 -19.35 -0.73 41.64
CA GLU A 237 -20.76 -0.35 41.84
C GLU A 237 -21.52 -1.44 42.62
N SER A 238 -21.29 -2.71 42.29
CA SER A 238 -21.90 -3.84 42.98
C SER A 238 -21.44 -3.92 44.44
N MET A 239 -20.14 -3.71 44.71
CA MET A 239 -19.60 -3.66 46.08
C MET A 239 -20.19 -2.48 46.88
N THR A 240 -20.34 -1.31 46.25
CA THR A 240 -20.96 -0.14 46.90
C THR A 240 -22.44 -0.42 47.25
N LYS A 241 -23.21 -1.01 46.34
CA LYS A 241 -24.58 -1.43 46.58
C LYS A 241 -24.68 -2.46 47.74
N PHE A 242 -23.72 -3.41 47.73
CA PHE A 242 -23.65 -4.41 48.79
C PHE A 242 -23.33 -3.79 50.17
N ALA A 243 -22.32 -2.87 50.19
CA ALA A 243 -21.97 -2.13 51.41
C ALA A 243 -23.16 -1.30 51.95
N THR A 244 -23.86 -0.60 51.04
CA THR A 244 -25.05 0.19 51.40
C THR A 244 -26.24 -0.68 51.88
N ALA A 245 -26.34 -1.90 51.37
CA ALA A 245 -27.37 -2.86 51.81
C ALA A 245 -27.04 -3.52 53.18
N LEU A 246 -25.76 -3.52 53.58
CA LEU A 246 -25.28 -4.03 54.86
C LEU A 246 -25.16 -2.97 55.95
N ASP A 247 -25.48 -1.69 55.67
CA ASP A 247 -25.51 -0.62 56.64
C ASP A 247 -26.94 -0.44 57.18
N PRO A 248 -27.36 -1.30 58.12
CA PRO A 248 -28.66 -1.17 58.72
C PRO A 248 -28.51 -0.53 60.09
N ILE A 249 -29.12 0.62 60.30
CA ILE A 249 -29.59 1.09 61.55
C ILE A 249 -28.54 1.60 62.54
#